data_2fcb1be40f4fe1886a4071406ac9edb2
#
_entry.id   2fcb1be40f4fe1886a4071406ac9edb2
#
_cell.length_a   1.000
_cell.length_b   1.000
_cell.length_c   1.000
_cell.angle_alpha   90.00
_cell.angle_beta   90.00
_cell.angle_gamma   90.00
#
_symmetry.space_group_name_H-M   'P 1'
#
loop_
_entity.id
_entity.type
_entity.pdbx_description
1 polymer ?
#
loop_
_entity_poly.entity_id
_entity_poly.type
_entity_poly.pdbx_seq_one_letter_code
_entity_poly.pdbx_strand_id
1 'polypeptide(L)'
;MPASMESPGAALEVLDKRIVPIVEAVARAARDAGSPAVRLERALEVLFGAYGGSDPGLSALLLEGWVRAQRDKQYRLRLAWQREQLRLLLQDILAEGAVRGLFRSGLDAGAVAAAIVSAAEGCLLQAAMQGGAVSPAELSRALVALTLRGA
;
A
#
# COMPACT_ATOMS: atom_id res chain seq x y z
N MET A 1 -7.32 18.88 -33.21
CA MET A 1 -7.41 19.36 -31.80
C MET A 1 -6.09 19.12 -31.13
N PRO A 2 -5.40 20.15 -30.67
CA PRO A 2 -4.26 19.89 -29.83
C PRO A 2 -4.76 19.19 -28.57
N ALA A 3 -4.11 18.08 -28.22
CA ALA A 3 -4.31 17.48 -26.91
C ALA A 3 -4.19 18.62 -25.88
N SER A 4 -5.21 18.74 -25.02
CA SER A 4 -5.15 19.68 -23.92
C SER A 4 -3.85 19.42 -23.18
N MET A 5 -2.93 20.37 -23.25
CA MET A 5 -1.71 20.32 -22.45
C MET A 5 -2.16 20.56 -21.01
N GLU A 6 -2.52 19.44 -20.34
CA GLU A 6 -2.64 19.51 -18.89
C GLU A 6 -1.31 20.02 -18.33
N SER A 7 -1.38 21.07 -17.53
CA SER A 7 -0.17 21.56 -16.87
C SER A 7 0.41 20.41 -16.02
N PRO A 8 1.74 20.28 -15.91
CA PRO A 8 2.36 19.25 -15.06
C PRO A 8 1.80 19.22 -13.63
N GLY A 9 1.41 20.37 -13.09
CA GLY A 9 0.78 20.48 -11.78
C GLY A 9 -0.61 19.87 -11.70
N ALA A 10 -1.43 19.99 -12.76
CA ALA A 10 -2.78 19.42 -12.78
C ALA A 10 -2.77 17.88 -12.74
N ALA A 11 -1.84 17.26 -13.45
CA ALA A 11 -1.69 15.81 -13.46
C ALA A 11 -1.23 15.27 -12.09
N LEU A 12 -0.32 15.98 -11.41
CA LEU A 12 0.10 15.65 -10.05
C LEU A 12 -1.05 15.79 -9.05
N GLU A 13 -1.89 16.81 -9.17
CA GLU A 13 -3.06 16.97 -8.32
C GLU A 13 -4.05 15.82 -8.47
N VAL A 14 -4.27 15.33 -9.69
CA VAL A 14 -5.12 14.15 -9.93
C VAL A 14 -4.54 12.93 -9.23
N LEU A 15 -3.24 12.72 -9.32
CA LEU A 15 -2.57 11.63 -8.62
C LEU A 15 -2.73 11.76 -7.09
N ASP A 16 -2.46 12.93 -6.54
CA ASP A 16 -2.55 13.19 -5.10
C ASP A 16 -3.95 12.94 -4.55
N LYS A 17 -4.98 13.36 -5.25
CA LYS A 17 -6.38 13.13 -4.86
C LYS A 17 -6.75 11.66 -4.74
N ARG A 18 -6.00 10.79 -5.40
CA ARG A 18 -6.25 9.34 -5.37
C ARG A 18 -5.35 8.62 -4.36
N ILE A 19 -4.09 9.02 -4.21
CA ILE A 19 -3.14 8.34 -3.33
C ILE A 19 -3.19 8.82 -1.87
N VAL A 20 -3.38 10.11 -1.63
CA VAL A 20 -3.42 10.67 -0.26
C VAL A 20 -4.53 10.05 0.59
N PRO A 21 -5.77 9.89 0.11
CA PRO A 21 -6.82 9.23 0.89
C PRO A 21 -6.50 7.79 1.29
N ILE A 22 -5.76 7.06 0.47
CA ILE A 22 -5.32 5.69 0.80
C ILE A 22 -4.35 5.71 1.98
N VAL A 23 -3.35 6.57 1.93
CA VAL A 23 -2.39 6.74 3.03
C VAL A 23 -3.11 7.15 4.32
N GLU A 24 -4.04 8.09 4.24
CA GLU A 24 -4.83 8.54 5.40
C GLU A 24 -5.71 7.42 5.97
N ALA A 25 -6.33 6.61 5.12
CA ALA A 25 -7.16 5.49 5.56
C ALA A 25 -6.31 4.40 6.24
N VAL A 26 -5.15 4.08 5.70
CA VAL A 26 -4.20 3.15 6.34
C VAL A 26 -3.70 3.72 7.67
N ALA A 27 -3.40 5.02 7.73
CA ALA A 27 -2.98 5.68 8.96
C ALA A 27 -4.06 5.62 10.04
N ARG A 28 -5.32 5.82 9.70
CA ARG A 28 -6.44 5.67 10.65
C ARG A 28 -6.52 4.24 11.19
N ALA A 29 -6.46 3.25 10.32
CA ALA A 29 -6.47 1.83 10.72
C ALA A 29 -5.28 1.48 11.63
N ALA A 30 -4.10 2.00 11.31
CA ALA A 30 -2.88 1.77 12.09
C ALA A 30 -2.93 2.39 13.49
N ARG A 31 -3.68 3.46 13.68
CA ARG A 31 -3.81 4.19 14.96
C ARG A 31 -5.08 3.84 15.73
N ASP A 32 -5.94 3.00 15.19
CA ASP A 32 -7.19 2.63 15.84
C ASP A 32 -6.95 1.85 17.14
N ALA A 33 -7.98 1.75 17.97
CA ALA A 33 -7.92 0.96 19.19
C ALA A 33 -7.75 -0.53 18.86
N GLY A 34 -6.89 -1.21 19.59
CA GLY A 34 -6.68 -2.62 19.43
C GLY A 34 -5.21 -3.03 19.54
N SER A 35 -4.99 -4.35 19.59
CA SER A 35 -3.65 -4.90 19.61
C SER A 35 -2.92 -4.64 18.28
N PRO A 36 -1.58 -4.70 18.25
CA PRO A 36 -0.85 -4.62 17.00
C PRO A 36 -1.33 -5.60 15.93
N ALA A 37 -1.71 -6.83 16.31
CA ALA A 37 -2.24 -7.82 15.38
C ALA A 37 -3.55 -7.36 14.72
N VAL A 38 -4.47 -6.81 15.49
CA VAL A 38 -5.75 -6.28 14.98
C VAL A 38 -5.53 -5.06 14.10
N ARG A 39 -4.66 -4.16 14.53
CA ARG A 39 -4.32 -2.95 13.73
C ARG A 39 -3.64 -3.31 12.41
N LEU A 40 -2.75 -4.29 12.42
CA LEU A 40 -2.12 -4.80 11.20
C LEU A 40 -3.18 -5.35 10.24
N GLU A 41 -4.05 -6.22 10.75
CA GLU A 41 -5.13 -6.80 9.94
C GLU A 41 -6.00 -5.73 9.28
N ARG A 42 -6.44 -4.74 10.05
CA ARG A 42 -7.24 -3.62 9.54
C ARG A 42 -6.48 -2.77 8.51
N ALA A 43 -5.22 -2.47 8.79
CA ALA A 43 -4.39 -1.70 7.87
C ALA A 43 -4.19 -2.44 6.53
N LEU A 44 -3.98 -3.75 6.58
CA LEU A 44 -3.86 -4.57 5.39
C LEU A 44 -5.19 -4.69 4.62
N GLU A 45 -6.31 -4.85 5.31
CA GLU A 45 -7.61 -4.84 4.66
C GLU A 45 -7.86 -3.55 3.87
N VAL A 46 -7.53 -2.41 4.46
CA VAL A 46 -7.65 -1.11 3.81
C VAL A 46 -6.73 -1.02 2.60
N LEU A 47 -5.45 -1.36 2.76
CA LEU A 47 -4.45 -1.24 1.71
C LEU A 47 -4.75 -2.20 0.53
N PHE A 48 -4.97 -3.47 0.83
CA PHE A 48 -5.25 -4.48 -0.20
C PHE A 48 -6.62 -4.28 -0.84
N GLY A 49 -7.60 -3.79 -0.08
CA GLY A 49 -8.90 -3.40 -0.61
C GLY A 49 -8.79 -2.25 -1.61
N ALA A 50 -7.97 -1.24 -1.32
CA ALA A 50 -7.75 -0.13 -2.23
C ALA A 50 -7.00 -0.54 -3.51
N TYR A 51 -5.92 -1.32 -3.37
CA TYR A 51 -5.04 -1.68 -4.49
C TYR A 51 -5.57 -2.84 -5.33
N GLY A 52 -6.23 -3.78 -4.71
CA GLY A 52 -6.82 -4.93 -5.39
C GLY A 52 -8.33 -4.84 -5.60
N GLY A 53 -8.91 -3.69 -5.28
CA GLY A 53 -10.35 -3.46 -5.35
C GLY A 53 -10.88 -3.27 -6.76
N SER A 54 -12.16 -2.95 -6.83
CA SER A 54 -12.92 -2.84 -8.08
C SER A 54 -12.80 -1.47 -8.77
N ASP A 55 -11.79 -0.67 -8.43
CA ASP A 55 -11.55 0.62 -9.07
C ASP A 55 -10.47 0.52 -10.16
N PRO A 56 -10.84 0.24 -11.42
CA PRO A 56 -9.89 0.15 -12.51
C PRO A 56 -9.20 1.49 -12.81
N GLY A 57 -9.83 2.60 -12.45
CA GLY A 57 -9.25 3.92 -12.61
C GLY A 57 -8.02 4.13 -11.75
N LEU A 58 -7.99 3.60 -10.53
CA LEU A 58 -6.82 3.67 -9.66
C LEU A 58 -5.65 2.88 -10.22
N SER A 59 -5.88 1.65 -10.66
CA SER A 59 -4.84 0.80 -11.26
C SER A 59 -4.20 1.48 -12.47
N ALA A 60 -5.01 1.98 -13.39
CA ALA A 60 -4.54 2.67 -14.58
C ALA A 60 -3.73 3.92 -14.24
N LEU A 61 -4.23 4.73 -13.29
CA LEU A 61 -3.58 5.96 -12.85
C LEU A 61 -2.20 5.69 -12.24
N LEU A 62 -2.09 4.71 -11.35
CA LEU A 62 -0.82 4.37 -10.69
C LEU A 62 0.18 3.74 -11.67
N LEU A 63 -0.26 2.86 -12.55
CA LEU A 63 0.62 2.30 -13.59
C LEU A 63 1.16 3.38 -14.52
N GLU A 64 0.31 4.27 -14.97
CA GLU A 64 0.73 5.42 -15.78
C GLU A 64 1.70 6.31 -15.01
N GLY A 65 1.42 6.56 -13.72
CA GLY A 65 2.29 7.31 -12.83
C GLY A 65 3.67 6.67 -12.69
N TRP A 66 3.76 5.37 -12.53
CA TRP A 66 5.04 4.66 -12.45
C TRP A 66 5.85 4.73 -13.75
N VAL A 67 5.19 4.62 -14.89
CA VAL A 67 5.85 4.81 -16.19
C VAL A 67 6.36 6.24 -16.31
N ARG A 68 5.55 7.22 -15.98
CA ARG A 68 5.92 8.63 -16.04
C ARG A 68 7.04 8.98 -15.05
N ALA A 69 7.07 8.34 -13.88
CA ALA A 69 8.11 8.54 -12.86
C ALA A 69 9.53 8.21 -13.36
N GLN A 70 9.67 7.39 -14.40
CA GLN A 70 10.97 7.10 -15.00
C GLN A 70 11.60 8.35 -15.63
N ARG A 71 10.80 9.30 -16.09
CA ARG A 71 11.22 10.50 -16.80
C ARG A 71 10.92 11.80 -16.05
N ASP A 72 9.99 11.76 -15.10
CA ASP A 72 9.50 12.92 -14.37
C ASP A 72 9.84 12.78 -12.89
N LYS A 73 10.74 13.65 -12.43
CA LYS A 73 11.21 13.64 -11.04
C LYS A 73 10.08 13.89 -10.04
N GLN A 74 9.12 14.76 -10.36
CA GLN A 74 8.02 15.08 -9.44
C GLN A 74 7.11 13.87 -9.22
N TYR A 75 6.79 13.13 -10.27
CA TYR A 75 6.05 11.87 -10.17
C TYR A 75 6.81 10.84 -9.34
N ARG A 76 8.11 10.70 -9.60
CA ARG A 76 8.97 9.78 -8.85
C ARG A 76 8.97 10.11 -7.36
N LEU A 77 9.13 11.38 -7.00
CA LEU A 77 9.13 11.81 -5.60
C LEU A 77 7.77 11.59 -4.93
N ARG A 78 6.68 11.86 -5.63
CA ARG A 78 5.33 11.70 -5.11
C ARG A 78 5.00 10.24 -4.83
N LEU A 79 5.31 9.35 -5.75
CA LEU A 79 5.10 7.92 -5.60
C LEU A 79 6.03 7.32 -4.55
N ALA A 80 7.29 7.77 -4.49
CA ALA A 80 8.22 7.36 -3.44
C ALA A 80 7.74 7.80 -2.06
N TRP A 81 7.21 9.00 -1.93
CA TRP A 81 6.62 9.50 -0.69
C TRP A 81 5.47 8.61 -0.23
N GLN A 82 4.52 8.33 -1.11
CA GLN A 82 3.37 7.48 -0.80
C GLN A 82 3.81 6.10 -0.31
N ARG A 83 4.71 5.48 -1.05
CA ARG A 83 5.24 4.15 -0.70
C ARG A 83 5.91 4.16 0.67
N GLU A 84 6.72 5.18 0.94
CA GLU A 84 7.43 5.31 2.21
C GLU A 84 6.48 5.57 3.37
N GLN A 85 5.43 6.37 3.19
CA GLN A 85 4.41 6.58 4.22
C GLN A 85 3.71 5.27 4.59
N LEU A 86 3.30 4.49 3.60
CA LEU A 86 2.69 3.18 3.84
C LEU A 86 3.66 2.23 4.56
N ARG A 87 4.90 2.18 4.11
CA ARG A 87 5.94 1.35 4.72
C ARG A 87 6.16 1.69 6.19
N LEU A 88 6.29 2.97 6.51
CA LEU A 88 6.51 3.43 7.88
C LEU A 88 5.33 3.13 8.81
N LEU A 89 4.11 3.32 8.34
CA LEU A 89 2.91 3.00 9.10
C LEU A 89 2.86 1.51 9.47
N LEU A 90 3.18 0.64 8.53
CA LEU A 90 3.21 -0.80 8.76
C LEU A 90 4.40 -1.21 9.63
N GLN A 91 5.57 -0.61 9.40
CA GLN A 91 6.75 -0.85 10.21
C GLN A 91 6.50 -0.56 11.69
N ASP A 92 5.83 0.53 12.02
CA ASP A 92 5.55 0.91 13.40
C ASP A 92 4.66 -0.12 14.09
N ILE A 93 3.63 -0.63 13.41
CA ILE A 93 2.78 -1.70 13.95
C ILE A 93 3.60 -2.98 14.18
N LEU A 94 4.41 -3.36 13.21
CA LEU A 94 5.21 -4.58 13.28
C LEU A 94 6.28 -4.50 14.38
N ALA A 95 6.93 -3.34 14.52
CA ALA A 95 7.92 -3.11 15.57
C ALA A 95 7.28 -3.16 16.96
N GLU A 96 6.13 -2.54 17.15
CA GLU A 96 5.38 -2.60 18.41
C GLU A 96 4.98 -4.04 18.76
N GLY A 97 4.44 -4.77 17.80
CA GLY A 97 4.05 -6.16 18.01
C GLY A 97 5.24 -7.08 18.29
N ALA A 98 6.39 -6.82 17.68
CA ALA A 98 7.63 -7.56 17.97
C ALA A 98 8.09 -7.33 19.41
N VAL A 99 8.10 -6.10 19.87
CA VAL A 99 8.46 -5.75 21.27
C VAL A 99 7.52 -6.43 22.27
N ARG A 100 6.24 -6.52 21.94
CA ARG A 100 5.22 -7.16 22.79
C ARG A 100 5.14 -8.67 22.63
N GLY A 101 6.00 -9.27 21.80
CA GLY A 101 6.04 -10.72 21.60
C GLY A 101 4.88 -11.30 20.82
N LEU A 102 4.11 -10.47 20.09
CA LEU A 102 2.95 -10.90 19.31
C LEU A 102 3.32 -11.38 17.91
N PHE A 103 4.43 -10.89 17.38
CA PHE A 103 4.95 -11.27 16.07
C PHE A 103 6.18 -12.17 16.19
N ARG A 104 6.57 -12.78 15.10
CA ARG A 104 7.71 -13.70 15.05
C ARG A 104 8.97 -13.03 15.59
N SER A 105 9.72 -13.79 16.39
CA SER A 105 11.04 -13.39 16.89
C SER A 105 12.01 -13.17 15.71
N GLY A 106 12.78 -12.10 15.78
CA GLY A 106 13.76 -11.77 14.74
C GLY A 106 13.16 -11.19 13.47
N LEU A 107 11.86 -10.83 13.48
CA LEU A 107 11.19 -10.21 12.34
C LEU A 107 11.79 -8.84 12.07
N ASP A 108 12.31 -8.63 10.85
CA ASP A 108 12.73 -7.32 10.38
C ASP A 108 11.52 -6.50 9.96
N ALA A 109 11.06 -5.64 10.85
CA ALA A 109 9.84 -4.85 10.67
C ALA A 109 9.89 -3.99 9.39
N GLY A 110 11.02 -3.38 9.10
CA GLY A 110 11.19 -2.54 7.91
C GLY A 110 11.11 -3.35 6.61
N ALA A 111 11.79 -4.49 6.55
CA ALA A 111 11.80 -5.36 5.39
C ALA A 111 10.43 -6.01 5.16
N VAL A 112 9.77 -6.46 6.24
CA VAL A 112 8.42 -7.04 6.15
C VAL A 112 7.41 -5.99 5.70
N ALA A 113 7.48 -4.78 6.23
CA ALA A 113 6.62 -3.68 5.78
C ALA A 113 6.82 -3.39 4.28
N ALA A 114 8.06 -3.36 3.81
CA ALA A 114 8.37 -3.18 2.38
C ALA A 114 7.79 -4.32 1.53
N ALA A 115 7.90 -5.56 1.99
CA ALA A 115 7.34 -6.73 1.31
C ALA A 115 5.80 -6.64 1.22
N ILE A 116 5.13 -6.20 2.28
CA ILE A 116 3.68 -6.00 2.29
C ILE A 116 3.26 -4.94 1.26
N VAL A 117 3.94 -3.80 1.22
CA VAL A 117 3.65 -2.75 0.23
C VAL A 117 3.87 -3.28 -1.18
N SER A 118 4.94 -4.02 -1.42
CA SER A 118 5.22 -4.63 -2.72
C SER A 118 4.16 -5.65 -3.13
N ALA A 119 3.63 -6.43 -2.18
CA ALA A 119 2.54 -7.34 -2.43
C ALA A 119 1.25 -6.61 -2.81
N ALA A 120 0.94 -5.49 -2.14
CA ALA A 120 -0.19 -4.64 -2.49
C ALA A 120 -0.06 -4.05 -3.91
N GLU A 121 1.13 -3.59 -4.26
CA GLU A 121 1.43 -3.12 -5.62
C GLU A 121 1.28 -4.24 -6.66
N GLY A 122 1.64 -5.47 -6.29
CA GLY A 122 1.39 -6.65 -7.12
C GLY A 122 -0.09 -6.90 -7.38
N CYS A 123 -0.94 -6.71 -6.39
CA CYS A 123 -2.39 -6.79 -6.55
C CYS A 123 -2.92 -5.73 -7.52
N LEU A 124 -2.39 -4.53 -7.44
CA LEU A 124 -2.75 -3.44 -8.34
C LEU A 124 -2.37 -3.75 -9.79
N LEU A 125 -1.20 -4.31 -10.02
CA LEU A 125 -0.75 -4.75 -11.34
C LEU A 125 -1.64 -5.87 -11.89
N GLN A 126 -1.98 -6.86 -11.07
CA GLN A 126 -2.88 -7.95 -11.47
C GLN A 126 -4.28 -7.45 -11.78
N ALA A 127 -4.81 -6.50 -11.00
CA ALA A 127 -6.10 -5.88 -11.26
C ALA A 127 -6.13 -5.19 -12.64
N ALA A 128 -5.05 -4.53 -13.02
CA ALA A 128 -4.93 -3.90 -14.34
C ALA A 128 -4.89 -4.91 -15.48
N MET A 129 -4.39 -6.12 -15.23
CA MET A 129 -4.34 -7.22 -16.20
C MET A 129 -5.55 -8.16 -16.15
N GLN A 130 -6.56 -7.84 -15.36
CA GLN A 130 -7.81 -8.60 -15.21
C GLN A 130 -7.63 -10.02 -14.68
N GLY A 131 -6.71 -10.24 -13.75
CA GLY A 131 -6.63 -11.54 -13.14
C GLY A 131 -5.53 -11.71 -12.12
N GLY A 132 -5.80 -12.53 -11.15
CA GLY A 132 -4.88 -13.03 -10.16
C GLY A 132 -5.38 -14.37 -9.62
N ALA A 133 -4.46 -15.27 -9.31
CA ALA A 133 -4.79 -16.61 -8.79
C ALA A 133 -5.32 -16.53 -7.35
N VAL A 134 -4.99 -15.47 -6.61
CA VAL A 134 -5.32 -15.29 -5.20
C VAL A 134 -5.97 -13.92 -5.02
N SER A 135 -7.07 -13.88 -4.28
CA SER A 135 -7.76 -12.63 -4.02
C SER A 135 -6.93 -11.73 -3.08
N PRO A 136 -7.09 -10.39 -3.16
CA PRO A 136 -6.43 -9.48 -2.23
C PRO A 136 -6.72 -9.80 -0.76
N ALA A 137 -7.95 -10.20 -0.43
CA ALA A 137 -8.33 -10.59 0.93
C ALA A 137 -7.60 -11.83 1.40
N GLU A 138 -7.46 -12.85 0.56
CA GLU A 138 -6.70 -14.06 0.88
C GLU A 138 -5.23 -13.77 1.09
N LEU A 139 -4.64 -12.93 0.24
CA LEU A 139 -3.24 -12.51 0.36
C LEU A 139 -3.00 -11.72 1.64
N SER A 140 -3.89 -10.80 1.97
CA SER A 140 -3.86 -10.04 3.23
C SER A 140 -3.86 -10.97 4.44
N ARG A 141 -4.78 -11.93 4.49
CA ARG A 141 -4.85 -12.92 5.58
C ARG A 141 -3.58 -13.78 5.68
N ALA A 142 -3.04 -14.21 4.54
CA ALA A 142 -1.81 -14.99 4.51
C ALA A 142 -0.62 -14.21 5.07
N LEU A 143 -0.51 -12.92 4.71
CA LEU A 143 0.55 -12.04 5.22
C LEU A 143 0.43 -11.82 6.72
N VAL A 144 -0.78 -11.60 7.25
CA VAL A 144 -0.98 -11.52 8.70
C VAL A 144 -0.55 -12.82 9.38
N ALA A 145 -0.98 -13.96 8.86
CA ALA A 145 -0.63 -15.26 9.43
C ALA A 145 0.89 -15.51 9.43
N LEU A 146 1.61 -15.06 8.39
CA LEU A 146 3.05 -15.20 8.31
C LEU A 146 3.80 -14.31 9.32
N THR A 147 3.22 -13.20 9.75
CA THR A 147 3.84 -12.28 10.71
C THR A 147 3.60 -12.67 12.15
N LEU A 148 2.50 -13.35 12.44
CA LEU A 148 2.15 -13.76 13.79
C LEU A 148 3.13 -14.79 14.33
N ARG A 149 3.37 -14.73 15.65
CA ARG A 149 4.13 -15.76 16.35
C ARG A 149 3.37 -17.09 16.27
N GLY A 150 4.03 -18.14 15.81
CA GLY A 150 3.47 -19.48 15.81
C GLY A 150 3.17 -19.96 17.22
N ALA A 151 2.13 -20.76 17.32
CA ALA A 151 1.80 -21.42 18.59
C ALA A 151 2.92 -22.38 19.02
#